data_0048a18db1f0eb3999588d5aa7bdcb8c
#
_entry.id   0048a18db1f0eb3999588d5aa7bdcb8c
#
_cell.length_a   1.000
_cell.length_b   1.000
_cell.length_c   1.000
_cell.angle_alpha   90.00
_cell.angle_beta   90.00
_cell.angle_gamma   90.00
#
_symmetry.space_group_name_H-M   'P 1'
#
loop_
_entity.id
_entity.type
_entity.pdbx_description
1 polymer ?
#
loop_
_entity_poly.entity_id
_entity_poly.type
_entity_poly.pdbx_seq_one_letter_code
_entity_poly.pdbx_strand_id
1 'polypeptide(L)'
;MSEILRLVAGGLLALIACYIGVLIKRRYAKRVTFFKSACEFSSCLATELSLKKTPMPKIASKFLQGREGEFESCIECWINLAKRGGVYAFENANVSILKTDEKKQLASFFSALGKTDLKDQLSHVGYYKNVFEQKQKVCEDESKKLGNTYFKLCVLAGIAIMLILA
;
A
#
# COMPACT_ATOMS: atom_id res chain seq x y z
N MET A 1 -32.69 30.78 -19.18
CA MET A 1 -31.80 29.67 -19.68
C MET A 1 -30.39 29.74 -19.13
N SER A 2 -29.77 30.92 -18.96
CA SER A 2 -28.39 31.01 -18.42
C SER A 2 -28.24 30.60 -16.96
N GLU A 3 -29.24 30.87 -16.10
CA GLU A 3 -29.16 30.51 -14.67
C GLU A 3 -29.25 29.02 -14.43
N ILE A 4 -30.16 28.31 -15.15
CA ILE A 4 -30.26 26.85 -15.05
C ILE A 4 -28.94 26.18 -15.49
N LEU A 5 -28.34 26.70 -16.56
CA LEU A 5 -27.05 26.18 -17.05
C LEU A 5 -25.92 26.39 -16.03
N ARG A 6 -25.87 27.54 -15.34
CA ARG A 6 -24.90 27.81 -14.27
C ARG A 6 -25.09 26.85 -13.08
N LEU A 7 -26.32 26.65 -12.68
CA LEU A 7 -26.65 25.76 -11.55
C LEU A 7 -26.28 24.29 -11.84
N VAL A 8 -26.54 23.81 -13.06
CA VAL A 8 -26.13 22.49 -13.52
C VAL A 8 -24.61 22.37 -13.57
N ALA A 9 -23.91 23.36 -14.10
CA ALA A 9 -22.45 23.39 -14.16
C ALA A 9 -21.82 23.38 -12.74
N GLY A 10 -22.37 24.18 -11.82
CA GLY A 10 -21.94 24.20 -10.41
C GLY A 10 -22.12 22.86 -9.73
N GLY A 11 -23.26 22.20 -9.95
CA GLY A 11 -23.52 20.86 -9.41
C GLY A 11 -22.55 19.81 -9.94
N LEU A 12 -22.24 19.83 -11.23
CA LEU A 12 -21.24 18.92 -11.82
C LEU A 12 -19.84 19.12 -11.24
N LEU A 13 -19.41 20.37 -11.07
CA LEU A 13 -18.10 20.69 -10.47
C LEU A 13 -18.03 20.23 -9.00
N ALA A 14 -19.11 20.40 -8.23
CA ALA A 14 -19.18 19.91 -6.86
C ALA A 14 -19.06 18.36 -6.79
N LEU A 15 -19.71 17.63 -7.68
CA LEU A 15 -19.59 16.17 -7.77
C LEU A 15 -18.16 15.74 -8.10
N ILE A 16 -17.50 16.42 -9.04
CA ILE A 16 -16.09 16.15 -9.37
C ILE A 16 -15.18 16.38 -8.15
N ALA A 17 -15.37 17.48 -7.42
CA ALA A 17 -14.60 17.79 -6.22
C ALA A 17 -14.79 16.71 -5.15
N CYS A 18 -16.01 16.26 -4.90
CA CYS A 18 -16.30 15.16 -3.98
C CYS A 18 -15.64 13.84 -4.43
N TYR A 19 -15.69 13.52 -5.72
CA TYR A 19 -15.05 12.33 -6.27
C TYR A 19 -13.54 12.35 -6.07
N ILE A 20 -12.86 13.46 -6.31
CA ILE A 20 -11.43 13.65 -6.05
C ILE A 20 -11.13 13.43 -4.56
N GLY A 21 -11.93 13.97 -3.66
CA GLY A 21 -11.80 13.76 -2.22
C GLY A 21 -11.85 12.28 -1.82
N VAL A 22 -12.77 11.51 -2.42
CA VAL A 22 -12.87 10.05 -2.21
C VAL A 22 -11.63 9.33 -2.74
N LEU A 23 -11.11 9.69 -3.91
CA LEU A 23 -9.90 9.08 -4.48
C LEU A 23 -8.69 9.30 -3.57
N ILE A 24 -8.50 10.51 -3.05
CA ILE A 24 -7.43 10.85 -2.12
C ILE A 24 -7.54 9.96 -0.86
N LYS A 25 -8.73 9.91 -0.25
CA LYS A 25 -8.97 9.08 0.94
C LYS A 25 -8.66 7.60 0.68
N ARG A 26 -9.10 7.07 -0.46
CA ARG A 26 -8.83 5.67 -0.87
C ARG A 26 -7.33 5.41 -1.02
N ARG A 27 -6.55 6.37 -1.55
CA ARG A 27 -5.10 6.23 -1.69
C ARG A 27 -4.40 6.07 -0.33
N TYR A 28 -4.79 6.85 0.67
CA TYR A 28 -4.26 6.71 2.04
C TYR A 28 -4.66 5.36 2.65
N ALA A 29 -5.91 4.93 2.49
CA ALA A 29 -6.37 3.65 3.00
C ALA A 29 -5.61 2.47 2.36
N LYS A 30 -5.34 2.50 1.06
CA LYS A 30 -4.55 1.48 0.36
C LYS A 30 -3.14 1.33 0.92
N ARG A 31 -2.47 2.44 1.31
CA ARG A 31 -1.15 2.39 1.94
C ARG A 31 -1.20 1.69 3.31
N VAL A 32 -2.24 1.94 4.10
CA VAL A 32 -2.43 1.23 5.38
C VAL A 32 -2.56 -0.28 5.14
N THR A 33 -3.44 -0.69 4.21
CA THR A 33 -3.63 -2.10 3.87
C THR A 33 -2.33 -2.74 3.38
N PHE A 34 -1.57 -2.03 2.54
CA PHE A 34 -0.28 -2.51 2.04
C PHE A 34 0.70 -2.86 3.17
N PHE A 35 0.93 -1.92 4.11
CA PHE A 35 1.86 -2.16 5.22
C PHE A 35 1.31 -3.17 6.23
N LYS A 36 -0.01 -3.25 6.40
CA LYS A 36 -0.65 -4.30 7.20
C LYS A 36 -0.35 -5.69 6.62
N SER A 37 -0.56 -5.89 5.32
CA SER A 37 -0.21 -7.15 4.65
C SER A 37 1.29 -7.46 4.74
N ALA A 38 2.17 -6.45 4.65
CA ALA A 38 3.61 -6.61 4.82
C ALA A 38 3.98 -7.10 6.24
N CYS A 39 3.34 -6.56 7.28
CA CYS A 39 3.52 -7.00 8.67
C CYS A 39 3.03 -8.45 8.87
N GLU A 40 1.85 -8.78 8.33
CA GLU A 40 1.28 -10.12 8.40
C GLU A 40 2.18 -11.15 7.69
N PHE A 41 2.68 -10.80 6.50
CA PHE A 41 3.63 -11.66 5.76
C PHE A 41 4.93 -11.88 6.53
N SER A 42 5.52 -10.82 7.08
CA SER A 42 6.74 -10.93 7.90
C SER A 42 6.53 -11.79 9.13
N SER A 43 5.37 -11.68 9.79
CA SER A 43 5.00 -12.52 10.92
C SER A 43 4.82 -14.00 10.51
N CYS A 44 4.18 -14.25 9.38
CA CYS A 44 4.02 -15.58 8.80
C CYS A 44 5.39 -16.21 8.47
N LEU A 45 6.29 -15.44 7.83
CA LEU A 45 7.66 -15.87 7.55
C LEU A 45 8.41 -16.25 8.83
N ALA A 46 8.41 -15.38 9.83
CA ALA A 46 9.10 -15.64 11.10
C ALA A 46 8.60 -16.93 11.76
N THR A 47 7.29 -17.15 11.78
CA THR A 47 6.67 -18.35 12.39
C THR A 47 7.00 -19.61 11.61
N GLU A 48 6.82 -19.62 10.30
CA GLU A 48 7.06 -20.81 9.47
C GLU A 48 8.55 -21.19 9.39
N LEU A 49 9.45 -20.20 9.40
CA LEU A 49 10.90 -20.42 9.42
C LEU A 49 11.38 -21.00 10.76
N SER A 50 10.87 -20.45 11.87
CA SER A 50 11.28 -20.92 13.21
C SER A 50 10.78 -22.33 13.52
N LEU A 51 9.55 -22.67 13.09
CA LEU A 51 8.92 -23.94 13.45
C LEU A 51 9.18 -25.07 12.44
N LYS A 52 9.13 -24.80 11.13
CA LYS A 52 9.05 -25.85 10.11
C LYS A 52 10.19 -25.85 9.12
N LYS A 53 11.09 -24.86 9.15
CA LYS A 53 12.17 -24.70 8.14
C LYS A 53 11.66 -24.81 6.70
N THR A 54 10.43 -24.31 6.45
CA THR A 54 9.76 -24.41 5.15
C THR A 54 10.48 -23.50 4.14
N PRO A 55 10.69 -23.90 2.89
CA PRO A 55 11.28 -23.06 1.86
C PRO A 55 10.45 -21.77 1.63
N MET A 56 11.13 -20.62 1.52
CA MET A 56 10.53 -19.28 1.39
C MET A 56 9.45 -19.20 0.30
N PRO A 57 9.66 -19.71 -0.93
CA PRO A 57 8.64 -19.64 -1.98
C PRO A 57 7.34 -20.39 -1.63
N LYS A 58 7.46 -21.48 -0.84
CA LYS A 58 6.30 -22.25 -0.40
C LYS A 58 5.50 -21.50 0.67
N ILE A 59 6.18 -20.80 1.59
CA ILE A 59 5.52 -19.93 2.58
C ILE A 59 4.79 -18.81 1.87
N ALA A 60 5.46 -18.14 0.93
CA ALA A 60 4.88 -17.06 0.15
C ALA A 60 3.65 -17.50 -0.67
N SER A 61 3.72 -18.65 -1.33
CA SER A 61 2.57 -19.20 -2.07
C SER A 61 1.40 -19.53 -1.16
N LYS A 62 1.66 -20.04 0.05
CA LYS A 62 0.62 -20.29 1.05
C LYS A 62 -0.01 -19.01 1.56
N PHE A 63 0.79 -17.97 1.79
CA PHE A 63 0.29 -16.67 2.22
C PHE A 63 -0.64 -16.01 1.20
N LEU A 64 -0.38 -16.20 -0.10
CA LEU A 64 -1.17 -15.66 -1.19
C LEU A 64 -2.54 -16.31 -1.37
N GLN A 65 -2.79 -17.49 -0.79
CA GLN A 65 -4.06 -18.20 -0.97
C GLN A 65 -5.24 -17.38 -0.44
N GLY A 66 -6.15 -16.98 -1.32
CA GLY A 66 -7.35 -16.22 -0.99
C GLY A 66 -7.09 -14.75 -0.63
N ARG A 67 -5.91 -14.22 -0.94
CA ARG A 67 -5.53 -12.83 -0.68
C ARG A 67 -5.26 -12.10 -2.01
N GLU A 68 -5.77 -10.89 -2.11
CA GLU A 68 -5.57 -9.99 -3.24
C GLU A 68 -5.19 -8.60 -2.73
N GLY A 69 -4.22 -7.95 -3.40
CA GLY A 69 -3.79 -6.61 -3.03
C GLY A 69 -2.49 -6.19 -3.71
N GLU A 70 -2.09 -4.95 -3.50
CA GLU A 70 -0.85 -4.42 -4.11
C GLU A 70 0.41 -5.05 -3.50
N PHE A 71 0.39 -5.43 -2.22
CA PHE A 71 1.49 -6.13 -1.58
C PHE A 71 1.57 -7.59 -2.03
N GLU A 72 0.43 -8.25 -2.14
CA GLU A 72 0.30 -9.61 -2.64
C GLU A 72 0.85 -9.73 -4.07
N SER A 73 0.54 -8.76 -4.93
CA SER A 73 1.12 -8.68 -6.29
C SER A 73 2.65 -8.54 -6.27
N CYS A 74 3.22 -7.87 -5.26
CA CYS A 74 4.68 -7.81 -5.09
C CYS A 74 5.26 -9.17 -4.73
N ILE A 75 4.58 -9.94 -3.86
CA ILE A 75 5.01 -11.30 -3.50
C ILE A 75 4.96 -12.22 -4.72
N GLU A 76 3.89 -12.16 -5.51
CA GLU A 76 3.77 -12.95 -6.76
C GLU A 76 4.90 -12.63 -7.74
N CYS A 77 5.19 -11.35 -7.94
CA CYS A 77 6.30 -10.90 -8.77
C CYS A 77 7.64 -11.46 -8.24
N TRP A 78 7.87 -11.39 -6.94
CA TRP A 78 9.07 -11.92 -6.29
C TRP A 78 9.20 -13.45 -6.49
N ILE A 79 8.12 -14.22 -6.26
CA ILE A 79 8.12 -15.68 -6.48
C ILE A 79 8.47 -16.02 -7.93
N ASN A 80 7.87 -15.30 -8.89
CA ASN A 80 8.12 -15.55 -10.31
C ASN A 80 9.56 -15.23 -10.73
N LEU A 81 10.15 -14.17 -10.18
CA LEU A 81 11.55 -13.83 -10.41
C LEU A 81 12.50 -14.82 -9.74
N ALA A 82 12.20 -15.24 -8.50
CA ALA A 82 12.98 -16.25 -7.79
C ALA A 82 13.03 -17.59 -8.56
N LYS A 83 11.91 -18.01 -9.15
CA LYS A 83 11.84 -19.22 -10.00
C LYS A 83 12.68 -19.10 -11.28
N ARG A 84 12.87 -17.90 -11.81
CA ARG A 84 13.67 -17.62 -13.02
C ARG A 84 15.14 -17.36 -12.74
N GLY A 85 15.58 -17.43 -11.47
CA GLY A 85 16.95 -17.12 -11.06
C GLY A 85 17.33 -15.65 -11.15
N GLY A 86 16.36 -14.75 -11.28
CA GLY A 86 16.57 -13.31 -11.38
C GLY A 86 16.73 -12.64 -10.00
N VAL A 87 17.47 -11.51 -9.99
CA VAL A 87 17.48 -10.62 -8.81
C VAL A 87 16.20 -9.77 -8.85
N TYR A 88 15.47 -9.73 -7.74
CA TYR A 88 14.28 -8.91 -7.64
C TYR A 88 14.63 -7.42 -7.66
N ALA A 89 14.36 -6.77 -8.78
CA ALA A 89 14.47 -5.33 -8.92
C ALA A 89 13.09 -4.70 -8.65
N PHE A 90 12.81 -4.39 -7.39
CA PHE A 90 11.53 -3.80 -6.97
C PHE A 90 11.30 -2.41 -7.57
N GLU A 91 12.36 -1.73 -8.01
CA GLU A 91 12.30 -0.42 -8.69
C GLU A 91 11.38 -0.45 -9.92
N ASN A 92 11.23 -1.61 -10.55
CA ASN A 92 10.34 -1.81 -11.70
C ASN A 92 8.91 -2.24 -11.31
N ALA A 93 8.64 -2.51 -10.04
CA ALA A 93 7.28 -2.80 -9.61
C ALA A 93 6.47 -1.50 -9.55
N ASN A 94 5.43 -1.43 -10.36
CA ASN A 94 4.59 -0.22 -10.53
C ASN A 94 3.65 0.01 -9.32
N VAL A 95 4.22 0.06 -8.12
CA VAL A 95 3.48 0.36 -6.88
C VAL A 95 3.46 1.87 -6.69
N SER A 96 2.47 2.51 -7.30
CA SER A 96 2.32 3.97 -7.32
C SER A 96 1.99 4.59 -5.96
N ILE A 97 1.52 3.78 -5.01
CA ILE A 97 1.13 4.25 -3.67
C ILE A 97 2.30 4.45 -2.71
N LEU A 98 3.47 3.85 -2.98
CA LEU A 98 4.64 3.90 -2.11
C LEU A 98 5.54 5.10 -2.43
N LYS A 99 6.12 5.69 -1.37
CA LYS A 99 7.19 6.69 -1.47
C LYS A 99 8.50 6.01 -1.92
N THR A 100 9.42 6.78 -2.49
CA THR A 100 10.70 6.25 -2.99
C THR A 100 11.49 5.48 -1.93
N ASP A 101 11.53 5.99 -0.69
CA ASP A 101 12.23 5.33 0.42
C ASP A 101 11.56 4.01 0.82
N GLU A 102 10.24 3.95 0.78
CA GLU A 102 9.46 2.74 1.07
C GLU A 102 9.71 1.66 0.01
N LYS A 103 9.82 2.06 -1.26
CA LYS A 103 10.20 1.14 -2.36
C LYS A 103 11.60 0.55 -2.14
N LYS A 104 12.58 1.38 -1.75
CA LYS A 104 13.94 0.90 -1.44
C LYS A 104 13.95 -0.08 -0.25
N GLN A 105 13.23 0.22 0.82
CA GLN A 105 13.11 -0.67 1.98
C GLN A 105 12.48 -2.01 1.60
N LEU A 106 11.43 -1.98 0.79
CA LEU A 106 10.78 -3.21 0.32
C LEU A 106 11.69 -4.02 -0.61
N ALA A 107 12.43 -3.36 -1.50
CA ALA A 107 13.43 -4.01 -2.36
C ALA A 107 14.52 -4.70 -1.52
N SER A 108 15.03 -4.02 -0.49
CA SER A 108 16.03 -4.59 0.42
C SER A 108 15.46 -5.79 1.21
N PHE A 109 14.21 -5.72 1.63
CA PHE A 109 13.53 -6.84 2.29
C PHE A 109 13.52 -8.08 1.39
N PHE A 110 12.97 -7.96 0.19
CA PHE A 110 12.83 -9.09 -0.73
C PHE A 110 14.18 -9.60 -1.28
N SER A 111 15.17 -8.73 -1.47
CA SER A 111 16.47 -9.10 -2.02
C SER A 111 17.28 -10.01 -1.11
N ALA A 112 17.10 -9.93 0.20
CA ALA A 112 17.82 -10.75 1.17
C ALA A 112 17.09 -12.07 1.51
N LEU A 113 15.81 -12.19 1.16
CA LEU A 113 15.04 -13.42 1.44
C LEU A 113 15.62 -14.63 0.70
N GLY A 114 15.92 -15.68 1.46
CA GLY A 114 16.41 -16.97 0.94
C GLY A 114 17.90 -17.01 0.61
N LYS A 115 18.69 -15.97 0.93
CA LYS A 115 20.13 -15.89 0.61
C LYS A 115 21.07 -16.17 1.77
N THR A 116 20.58 -16.08 3.00
CA THR A 116 21.39 -16.23 4.21
C THR A 116 20.95 -17.44 5.02
N ASP A 117 21.67 -17.77 6.08
CA ASP A 117 21.31 -18.84 6.99
C ASP A 117 20.02 -18.53 7.77
N LEU A 118 19.48 -19.51 8.48
CA LEU A 118 18.19 -19.39 9.17
C LEU A 118 18.21 -18.29 10.24
N LYS A 119 19.31 -18.15 10.98
CA LYS A 119 19.43 -17.19 12.08
C LYS A 119 19.42 -15.76 11.54
N ASP A 120 20.18 -15.51 10.51
CA ASP A 120 20.26 -14.20 9.85
C ASP A 120 18.94 -13.85 9.15
N GLN A 121 18.27 -14.84 8.56
CA GLN A 121 16.95 -14.63 7.97
C GLN A 121 15.90 -14.26 9.01
N LEU A 122 15.87 -14.93 10.16
CA LEU A 122 14.95 -14.58 11.24
C LEU A 122 15.22 -13.18 11.78
N SER A 123 16.50 -12.80 11.94
CA SER A 123 16.90 -11.45 12.33
C SER A 123 16.45 -10.41 11.30
N HIS A 124 16.69 -10.67 10.01
CA HIS A 124 16.29 -9.81 8.91
C HIS A 124 14.76 -9.61 8.84
N VAL A 125 14.00 -10.70 8.89
CA VAL A 125 12.54 -10.66 8.89
C VAL A 125 12.01 -9.91 10.11
N GLY A 126 12.60 -10.13 11.30
CA GLY A 126 12.24 -9.43 12.54
C GLY A 126 12.50 -7.92 12.44
N TYR A 127 13.66 -7.51 11.90
CA TYR A 127 13.96 -6.11 11.66
C TYR A 127 12.92 -5.44 10.74
N TYR A 128 12.65 -6.02 9.58
CA TYR A 128 11.70 -5.44 8.63
C TYR A 128 10.26 -5.50 9.11
N LYS A 129 9.87 -6.49 9.91
CA LYS A 129 8.58 -6.49 10.60
C LYS A 129 8.40 -5.21 11.42
N ASN A 130 9.39 -4.85 12.25
CA ASN A 130 9.35 -3.62 13.05
C ASN A 130 9.29 -2.36 12.16
N VAL A 131 10.04 -2.33 11.06
CA VAL A 131 10.00 -1.23 10.08
C VAL A 131 8.61 -1.09 9.47
N PHE A 132 7.99 -2.18 9.06
CA PHE A 132 6.65 -2.17 8.47
C PHE A 132 5.57 -1.81 9.49
N GLU A 133 5.67 -2.25 10.74
CA GLU A 133 4.77 -1.85 11.84
C GLU A 133 4.83 -0.34 12.10
N GLN A 134 6.03 0.24 12.10
CA GLN A 134 6.18 1.69 12.22
C GLN A 134 5.56 2.43 11.02
N LYS A 135 5.80 1.93 9.80
CA LYS A 135 5.20 2.50 8.57
C LYS A 135 3.68 2.37 8.56
N GLN A 136 3.14 1.24 9.01
CA GLN A 136 1.70 1.05 9.15
C GLN A 136 1.10 2.11 10.07
N LYS A 137 1.66 2.32 11.27
CA LYS A 137 1.18 3.34 12.22
C LYS A 137 1.22 4.75 11.61
N VAL A 138 2.33 5.11 10.95
CA VAL A 138 2.43 6.40 10.25
C VAL A 138 1.37 6.54 9.17
N CYS A 139 1.13 5.51 8.37
CA CYS A 139 0.10 5.52 7.33
C CYS A 139 -1.32 5.58 7.91
N GLU A 140 -1.58 4.93 9.06
CA GLU A 140 -2.85 5.03 9.77
C GLU A 140 -3.11 6.46 10.25
N ASP A 141 -2.11 7.12 10.83
CA ASP A 141 -2.20 8.52 11.26
C ASP A 141 -2.37 9.47 10.07
N GLU A 142 -1.60 9.27 8.99
CA GLU A 142 -1.77 10.01 7.73
C GLU A 142 -3.20 9.82 7.17
N SER A 143 -3.71 8.59 7.16
CA SER A 143 -5.05 8.28 6.67
C SER A 143 -6.14 8.96 7.50
N LYS A 144 -6.03 8.92 8.82
CA LYS A 144 -6.99 9.56 9.73
C LYS A 144 -6.95 11.09 9.66
N LYS A 145 -5.75 11.67 9.69
CA LYS A 145 -5.57 13.14 9.70
C LYS A 145 -5.74 13.74 8.30
N LEU A 146 -4.88 13.32 7.36
CA LEU A 146 -4.83 13.93 6.04
C LEU A 146 -5.98 13.45 5.13
N GLY A 147 -6.27 12.14 5.12
CA GLY A 147 -7.34 11.58 4.29
C GLY A 147 -8.70 12.20 4.60
N ASN A 148 -9.04 12.36 5.88
CA ASN A 148 -10.29 12.98 6.29
C ASN A 148 -10.28 14.51 6.09
N THR A 149 -9.13 15.17 6.31
CA THR A 149 -9.01 16.62 6.12
C THR A 149 -9.14 16.99 4.65
N TYR A 150 -8.43 16.31 3.76
CA TYR A 150 -8.54 16.56 2.33
C TYR A 150 -9.94 16.26 1.80
N PHE A 151 -10.59 15.21 2.26
CA PHE A 151 -11.97 14.92 1.89
C PHE A 151 -12.91 16.07 2.30
N LYS A 152 -12.82 16.55 3.54
CA LYS A 152 -13.63 17.68 4.02
C LYS A 152 -13.37 18.96 3.22
N LEU A 153 -12.10 19.26 2.91
CA LEU A 153 -11.74 20.43 2.09
C LEU A 153 -12.30 20.33 0.67
N CYS A 154 -12.26 19.16 0.04
CA CYS A 154 -12.85 18.95 -1.28
C CYS A 154 -14.38 19.17 -1.27
N VAL A 155 -15.06 18.69 -0.24
CA VAL A 155 -16.51 18.88 -0.08
C VAL A 155 -16.83 20.38 0.11
N LEU A 156 -16.10 21.06 1.01
CA LEU A 156 -16.28 22.51 1.22
C LEU A 156 -16.00 23.34 -0.03
N ALA A 157 -14.95 23.01 -0.78
CA ALA A 157 -14.64 23.64 -2.05
C ALA A 157 -15.76 23.43 -3.08
N GLY A 158 -16.32 22.23 -3.15
CA GLY A 158 -17.46 21.93 -4.02
C GLY A 158 -18.69 22.76 -3.68
N ILE A 159 -19.03 22.92 -2.38
CA ILE A 159 -20.13 23.74 -1.93
C ILE A 159 -19.87 25.24 -2.24
N ALA A 160 -18.65 25.71 -2.01
CA ALA A 160 -18.29 27.11 -2.31
C ALA A 160 -18.42 27.41 -3.81
N ILE A 161 -17.96 26.51 -4.68
CA ILE A 161 -18.12 26.67 -6.14
C ILE A 161 -19.60 26.72 -6.52
N MET A 162 -20.42 25.86 -5.93
CA MET A 162 -21.86 25.84 -6.19
C MET A 162 -22.50 27.18 -5.80
N LEU A 163 -22.15 27.75 -4.64
CA LEU A 163 -22.69 29.02 -4.16
C LEU A 163 -22.24 30.23 -5.02
N ILE A 164 -21.02 30.17 -5.56
CA ILE A 164 -20.50 31.26 -6.43
C ILE A 164 -21.21 31.27 -7.81
N LEU A 165 -21.63 30.10 -8.28
CA LEU A 165 -22.26 29.94 -9.59
C LEU A 165 -23.79 30.05 -9.54
N ALA A 166 -24.39 29.89 -8.35
CA ALA A 166 -25.82 30.06 -8.13
C ALA A 166 -26.22 31.55 -8.11
#